data_01a849e85296fa11ec725cb96569cc2c
#
_entry.id   01a849e85296fa11ec725cb96569cc2c
#
_cell.length_a   1.000
_cell.length_b   1.000
_cell.length_c   1.000
_cell.angle_alpha   90.00
_cell.angle_beta   90.00
_cell.angle_gamma   90.00
#
_symmetry.space_group_name_H-M   'P 1'
#
loop_
_entity.id
_entity.type
_entity.pdbx_description
1 polymer ?
#
loop_
_entity_poly.entity_id
_entity_poly.type
_entity_poly.pdbx_seq_one_letter_code
_entity_poly.pdbx_strand_id
1 'polypeptide(L)'
;MPDTELVHYRVDDQVASLVLDSPHNRNALSRALVGQLYDGLARAEDDDGVKVVLIRAEGRTFCSGADLSEASEDGMEQTAGLLVDLQRRIATLPKPVVARVHGNVRAGGIGIVAAADIAVSALDATYAFTEVRLGLTPAAISLSVLPRMTDRSAALTFLTGEVFTGRAAEQMGLVTKAVTEDELNLEVDEICASLAKGTPQGLRETKLLLGRPLVERIDAHGADLAALSARLFGSEEARAAMLAFLNRRK
;
A
#
# COMPACT_ATOMS: atom_id res chain seq x y z
N MET A 1 4.67 28.54 -0.25
CA MET A 1 5.35 27.88 -1.39
C MET A 1 4.30 27.03 -2.06
N PRO A 2 4.27 26.87 -3.40
CA PRO A 2 3.36 25.89 -3.99
C PRO A 2 3.71 24.52 -3.38
N ASP A 3 2.70 23.77 -2.97
CA ASP A 3 2.88 22.45 -2.43
C ASP A 3 3.60 21.58 -3.47
N THR A 4 4.69 20.94 -3.07
CA THR A 4 5.43 20.04 -3.95
C THR A 4 4.49 18.91 -4.38
N GLU A 5 4.37 18.68 -5.69
CA GLU A 5 3.60 17.55 -6.21
C GLU A 5 4.35 16.25 -5.91
N LEU A 6 3.76 15.42 -5.06
CA LEU A 6 4.31 14.12 -4.60
C LEU A 6 3.60 12.93 -5.22
N VAL A 7 2.42 13.17 -5.82
CA VAL A 7 1.63 12.18 -6.54
C VAL A 7 1.18 12.78 -7.87
N HIS A 8 1.75 12.29 -8.97
CA HIS A 8 1.35 12.72 -10.30
C HIS A 8 0.12 11.98 -10.77
N TYR A 9 -0.88 12.72 -11.27
CA TYR A 9 -2.10 12.17 -11.84
C TYR A 9 -2.09 12.30 -13.37
N ARG A 10 -2.23 11.18 -14.06
CA ARG A 10 -2.32 11.13 -15.53
C ARG A 10 -3.43 10.16 -15.96
N VAL A 11 -4.15 10.49 -17.02
CA VAL A 11 -5.14 9.60 -17.61
C VAL A 11 -4.71 9.26 -19.04
N ASP A 12 -4.67 7.98 -19.34
CA ASP A 12 -4.41 7.44 -20.67
C ASP A 12 -5.29 6.19 -20.85
N ASP A 13 -5.92 6.05 -22.03
CA ASP A 13 -6.75 4.89 -22.40
C ASP A 13 -7.72 4.41 -21.29
N GLN A 14 -8.43 5.35 -20.64
CA GLN A 14 -9.37 5.07 -19.53
C GLN A 14 -8.71 4.59 -18.21
N VAL A 15 -7.38 4.68 -18.10
CA VAL A 15 -6.62 4.34 -16.92
C VAL A 15 -6.09 5.62 -16.26
N ALA A 16 -6.47 5.86 -15.01
CA ALA A 16 -5.89 6.92 -14.19
C ALA A 16 -4.66 6.39 -13.46
N SER A 17 -3.49 6.86 -13.82
CA SER A 17 -2.22 6.55 -13.13
C SER A 17 -1.95 7.52 -12.00
N LEU A 18 -1.81 7.02 -10.79
CA LEU A 18 -1.35 7.71 -9.60
C LEU A 18 0.10 7.31 -9.34
N VAL A 19 1.02 8.24 -9.60
CA VAL A 19 2.46 7.96 -9.56
C VAL A 19 3.07 8.60 -8.32
N LEU A 20 3.46 7.78 -7.34
CA LEU A 20 4.18 8.25 -6.17
C LEU A 20 5.57 8.74 -6.57
N ASP A 21 5.89 10.00 -6.32
CA ASP A 21 7.17 10.61 -6.69
C ASP A 21 7.72 11.50 -5.57
N SER A 22 8.18 10.87 -4.51
CA SER A 22 8.84 11.49 -3.37
C SER A 22 10.18 10.80 -3.10
N PRO A 23 11.17 10.95 -4.00
CA PRO A 23 12.40 10.18 -3.96
C PRO A 23 13.28 10.50 -2.74
N HIS A 24 13.20 11.72 -2.22
CA HIS A 24 14.02 12.19 -1.08
C HIS A 24 13.77 11.37 0.21
N ASN A 25 12.52 10.88 0.41
CA ASN A 25 12.15 10.01 1.53
C ASN A 25 11.73 8.60 1.08
N ARG A 26 12.02 8.22 -0.18
CA ARG A 26 11.72 6.91 -0.78
C ARG A 26 10.23 6.59 -0.78
N ASN A 27 9.42 7.56 -1.18
CA ASN A 27 7.96 7.47 -1.23
C ASN A 27 7.36 7.08 0.13
N ALA A 28 7.92 7.61 1.23
CA ALA A 28 7.34 7.45 2.55
C ALA A 28 5.96 8.11 2.63
N LEU A 29 5.05 7.48 3.35
CA LEU A 29 3.68 7.94 3.55
C LEU A 29 3.66 9.11 4.55
N SER A 30 4.06 10.30 4.08
CA SER A 30 3.81 11.56 4.76
C SER A 30 2.34 11.95 4.62
N ARG A 31 1.85 12.83 5.48
CA ARG A 31 0.47 13.37 5.37
C ARG A 31 0.22 14.02 4.01
N ALA A 32 1.22 14.74 3.48
CA ALA A 32 1.13 15.39 2.18
C ALA A 32 0.99 14.36 1.04
N LEU A 33 1.82 13.31 1.03
CA LEU A 33 1.74 12.26 0.01
C LEU A 33 0.42 11.49 0.10
N VAL A 34 -0.01 11.13 1.31
CA VAL A 34 -1.30 10.44 1.51
C VAL A 34 -2.46 11.33 1.09
N GLY A 35 -2.45 12.62 1.44
CA GLY A 35 -3.48 13.59 1.01
C GLY A 35 -3.58 13.67 -0.51
N GLN A 36 -2.45 13.83 -1.21
CA GLN A 36 -2.44 13.89 -2.68
C GLN A 36 -2.88 12.56 -3.33
N LEU A 37 -2.59 11.40 -2.69
CA LEU A 37 -3.09 10.11 -3.16
C LEU A 37 -4.62 10.02 -3.00
N TYR A 38 -5.17 10.53 -1.89
CA TYR A 38 -6.62 10.66 -1.71
C TYR A 38 -7.27 11.54 -2.78
N ASP A 39 -6.69 12.69 -3.04
CA ASP A 39 -7.18 13.63 -4.07
C ASP A 39 -7.16 12.97 -5.46
N GLY A 40 -6.09 12.24 -5.76
CA GLY A 40 -5.98 11.47 -7.00
C GLY A 40 -7.04 10.37 -7.13
N LEU A 41 -7.31 9.63 -6.04
CA LEU A 41 -8.36 8.61 -5.99
C LEU A 41 -9.76 9.23 -6.15
N ALA A 42 -10.02 10.37 -5.51
CA ALA A 42 -11.29 11.09 -5.65
C ALA A 42 -11.48 11.61 -7.09
N ARG A 43 -10.44 12.23 -7.66
CA ARG A 43 -10.47 12.68 -9.05
C ARG A 43 -10.71 11.54 -10.04
N ALA A 44 -10.08 10.37 -9.81
CA ALA A 44 -10.30 9.20 -10.65
C ALA A 44 -11.71 8.63 -10.49
N GLU A 45 -12.32 8.74 -9.30
CA GLU A 45 -13.71 8.32 -9.07
C GLU A 45 -14.70 9.17 -9.84
N ASP A 46 -14.52 10.50 -9.81
CA ASP A 46 -15.43 11.48 -10.41
C ASP A 46 -15.32 11.57 -11.95
N ASP A 47 -14.25 11.05 -12.54
CA ASP A 47 -14.02 11.11 -13.98
C ASP A 47 -14.68 9.93 -14.71
N ASP A 48 -15.80 10.18 -15.40
CA ASP A 48 -16.53 9.17 -16.20
C ASP A 48 -15.69 8.56 -17.33
N GLY A 49 -14.63 9.23 -17.76
CA GLY A 49 -13.68 8.72 -18.76
C GLY A 49 -12.72 7.67 -18.20
N VAL A 50 -12.61 7.55 -16.86
CA VAL A 50 -11.73 6.60 -16.17
C VAL A 50 -12.49 5.34 -15.77
N LYS A 51 -11.94 4.18 -16.09
CA LYS A 51 -12.46 2.87 -15.68
C LYS A 51 -11.56 2.12 -14.72
N VAL A 52 -10.26 2.40 -14.74
CA VAL A 52 -9.24 1.69 -13.95
C VAL A 52 -8.33 2.70 -13.27
N VAL A 53 -7.91 2.42 -12.04
CA VAL A 53 -6.88 3.20 -11.35
C VAL A 53 -5.62 2.35 -11.23
N LEU A 54 -4.49 2.91 -11.64
CA LEU A 54 -3.17 2.31 -11.53
C LEU A 54 -2.33 3.09 -10.50
N ILE A 55 -1.94 2.43 -9.41
CA ILE A 55 -0.98 2.99 -8.43
C ILE A 55 0.41 2.44 -8.77
N ARG A 56 1.34 3.35 -9.02
CA ARG A 56 2.75 3.03 -9.29
C ARG A 56 3.66 4.05 -8.62
N ALA A 57 4.97 3.87 -8.72
CA ALA A 57 5.92 4.81 -8.12
C ALA A 57 7.12 5.04 -9.01
N GLU A 58 7.80 6.17 -8.81
CA GLU A 58 9.09 6.49 -9.38
C GLU A 58 10.24 6.13 -8.42
N GLY A 59 11.47 6.07 -8.96
CA GLY A 59 12.69 5.75 -8.21
C GLY A 59 12.88 4.26 -7.97
N ARG A 60 13.67 3.90 -6.95
CA ARG A 60 14.01 2.49 -6.62
C ARG A 60 13.09 1.83 -5.60
N THR A 61 12.20 2.61 -5.01
CA THR A 61 11.34 2.16 -3.92
C THR A 61 9.89 2.49 -4.26
N PHE A 62 9.04 1.48 -4.23
CA PHE A 62 7.60 1.71 -4.38
C PHE A 62 7.10 2.56 -3.19
N CYS A 63 7.36 2.10 -1.96
CA CYS A 63 7.01 2.86 -0.75
C CYS A 63 7.79 2.32 0.46
N SER A 64 8.40 3.20 1.24
CA SER A 64 9.20 2.84 2.42
C SER A 64 8.41 2.73 3.73
N GLY A 65 7.08 2.87 3.70
CA GLY A 65 6.22 2.87 4.88
C GLY A 65 5.93 4.28 5.41
N ALA A 66 5.57 4.40 6.69
CA ALA A 66 5.28 5.70 7.31
C ALA A 66 6.51 6.63 7.29
N ASP A 67 6.26 7.93 7.14
CA ASP A 67 7.33 8.94 7.25
C ASP A 67 7.68 9.16 8.71
N LEU A 68 8.83 8.61 9.13
CA LEU A 68 9.30 8.73 10.51
C LEU A 68 9.75 10.15 10.88
N SER A 69 9.92 11.07 9.92
CA SER A 69 10.22 12.46 10.22
C SER A 69 9.01 13.23 10.76
N GLU A 70 7.80 12.74 10.50
CA GLU A 70 6.54 13.25 11.04
C GLU A 70 6.11 12.56 12.35
N ALA A 71 6.94 11.67 12.88
CA ALA A 71 6.67 10.85 14.04
C ALA A 71 6.73 11.66 15.35
N SER A 72 5.64 12.32 15.72
CA SER A 72 5.32 12.75 17.09
C SER A 72 4.31 11.79 17.71
N GLU A 73 4.17 11.78 19.05
CA GLU A 73 3.22 10.87 19.73
C GLU A 73 1.79 11.04 19.18
N ASP A 74 1.31 12.28 19.05
CA ASP A 74 -0.01 12.58 18.46
C ASP A 74 -0.05 12.34 16.94
N GLY A 75 1.09 12.47 16.24
CA GLY A 75 1.19 12.29 14.81
C GLY A 75 1.08 10.84 14.37
N MET A 76 1.51 9.89 15.22
CA MET A 76 1.49 8.45 14.87
C MET A 76 0.10 7.83 14.94
N GLU A 77 -0.75 8.27 15.87
CA GLU A 77 -2.14 7.84 15.90
C GLU A 77 -2.88 8.31 14.64
N GLN A 78 -2.69 9.56 14.28
CA GLN A 78 -3.23 10.12 13.03
C GLN A 78 -2.71 9.37 11.81
N THR A 79 -1.41 9.07 11.74
CA THR A 79 -0.80 8.34 10.63
C THR A 79 -1.35 6.93 10.51
N ALA A 80 -1.54 6.21 11.62
CA ALA A 80 -2.13 4.87 11.62
C ALA A 80 -3.59 4.90 11.17
N GLY A 81 -4.37 5.89 11.61
CA GLY A 81 -5.74 6.14 11.16
C GLY A 81 -5.80 6.42 9.66
N LEU A 82 -4.99 7.36 9.18
CA LEU A 82 -4.91 7.69 7.74
C LEU A 82 -4.55 6.48 6.89
N LEU A 83 -3.69 5.59 7.39
CA LEU A 83 -3.33 4.36 6.66
C LEU A 83 -4.48 3.37 6.61
N VAL A 84 -5.26 3.21 7.69
CA VAL A 84 -6.49 2.40 7.70
C VAL A 84 -7.50 2.96 6.71
N ASP A 85 -7.74 4.27 6.77
CA ASP A 85 -8.67 4.97 5.88
C ASP A 85 -8.24 4.84 4.40
N LEU A 86 -6.93 4.95 4.12
CA LEU A 86 -6.41 4.77 2.76
C LEU A 86 -6.68 3.36 2.23
N GLN A 87 -6.44 2.32 3.02
CA GLN A 87 -6.77 0.94 2.64
C GLN A 87 -8.26 0.79 2.37
N ARG A 88 -9.10 1.37 3.25
CA ARG A 88 -10.55 1.39 3.05
C ARG A 88 -10.93 2.10 1.76
N ARG A 89 -10.36 3.28 1.51
CA ARG A 89 -10.60 4.08 0.30
C ARG A 89 -10.28 3.31 -0.98
N ILE A 90 -9.13 2.62 -1.02
CA ILE A 90 -8.73 1.77 -2.14
C ILE A 90 -9.73 0.63 -2.34
N ALA A 91 -10.11 -0.06 -1.26
CA ALA A 91 -11.03 -1.20 -1.31
C ALA A 91 -12.46 -0.82 -1.72
N THR A 92 -12.92 0.39 -1.35
CA THR A 92 -14.30 0.85 -1.64
C THR A 92 -14.42 1.69 -2.90
N LEU A 93 -13.31 2.06 -3.56
CA LEU A 93 -13.37 2.80 -4.82
C LEU A 93 -14.23 2.04 -5.84
N PRO A 94 -15.20 2.68 -6.54
CA PRO A 94 -16.09 1.97 -7.47
C PRO A 94 -15.40 1.49 -8.75
N LYS A 95 -14.11 1.81 -8.92
CA LYS A 95 -13.27 1.42 -10.06
C LYS A 95 -12.18 0.45 -9.60
N PRO A 96 -11.82 -0.58 -10.37
CA PRO A 96 -10.71 -1.46 -10.06
C PRO A 96 -9.41 -0.69 -9.83
N VAL A 97 -8.64 -1.11 -8.82
CA VAL A 97 -7.32 -0.55 -8.50
C VAL A 97 -6.26 -1.62 -8.76
N VAL A 98 -5.29 -1.28 -9.59
CA VAL A 98 -4.12 -2.10 -9.89
C VAL A 98 -2.89 -1.48 -9.24
N ALA A 99 -2.09 -2.27 -8.55
CA ALA A 99 -0.79 -1.85 -8.02
C ALA A 99 0.34 -2.43 -8.87
N ARG A 100 1.23 -1.55 -9.38
CA ARG A 100 2.46 -1.93 -10.11
C ARG A 100 3.66 -1.74 -9.20
N VAL A 101 4.30 -2.83 -8.83
CA VAL A 101 5.40 -2.83 -7.84
C VAL A 101 6.71 -3.22 -8.51
N HIS A 102 7.61 -2.25 -8.69
CA HIS A 102 8.91 -2.46 -9.34
C HIS A 102 10.08 -2.53 -8.36
N GLY A 103 9.88 -2.13 -7.10
CA GLY A 103 10.98 -1.95 -6.15
C GLY A 103 10.61 -2.32 -4.71
N ASN A 104 11.36 -1.76 -3.77
CA ASN A 104 11.19 -2.08 -2.36
C ASN A 104 9.84 -1.60 -1.81
N VAL A 105 9.18 -2.45 -1.02
CA VAL A 105 7.93 -2.12 -0.30
C VAL A 105 8.08 -2.45 1.18
N ARG A 106 7.71 -1.53 2.05
CA ARG A 106 7.80 -1.71 3.52
C ARG A 106 6.55 -1.22 4.21
N ALA A 107 6.19 -1.86 5.29
CA ALA A 107 5.15 -1.40 6.22
C ALA A 107 3.87 -0.92 5.49
N GLY A 108 3.47 0.34 5.68
CA GLY A 108 2.29 0.94 5.08
C GLY A 108 2.19 0.79 3.56
N GLY A 109 3.32 0.76 2.84
CA GLY A 109 3.34 0.49 1.40
C GLY A 109 2.79 -0.89 1.05
N ILE A 110 3.06 -1.91 1.89
CA ILE A 110 2.47 -3.26 1.68
C ILE A 110 0.95 -3.21 1.89
N GLY A 111 0.47 -2.37 2.82
CA GLY A 111 -0.96 -2.14 3.01
C GLY A 111 -1.66 -1.60 1.75
N ILE A 112 -1.04 -0.67 1.02
CA ILE A 112 -1.54 -0.16 -0.27
C ILE A 112 -1.61 -1.30 -1.30
N VAL A 113 -0.53 -2.08 -1.44
CA VAL A 113 -0.46 -3.21 -2.38
C VAL A 113 -1.55 -4.25 -2.07
N ALA A 114 -1.73 -4.61 -0.80
CA ALA A 114 -2.72 -5.59 -0.36
C ALA A 114 -4.17 -5.10 -0.47
N ALA A 115 -4.41 -3.78 -0.34
CA ALA A 115 -5.73 -3.19 -0.50
C ALA A 115 -6.16 -3.08 -1.97
N ALA A 116 -5.22 -3.05 -2.92
CA ALA A 116 -5.51 -3.07 -4.35
C ALA A 116 -6.23 -4.36 -4.76
N ASP A 117 -7.04 -4.30 -5.82
CA ASP A 117 -7.76 -5.46 -6.34
C ASP A 117 -6.81 -6.45 -7.02
N ILE A 118 -5.84 -5.91 -7.76
CA ILE A 118 -4.81 -6.65 -8.49
C ILE A 118 -3.46 -6.02 -8.18
N ALA A 119 -2.46 -6.83 -7.89
CA ALA A 119 -1.09 -6.38 -7.68
C ALA A 119 -0.13 -7.18 -8.55
N VAL A 120 0.66 -6.48 -9.36
CA VAL A 120 1.72 -7.08 -10.18
C VAL A 120 3.07 -6.59 -9.69
N SER A 121 3.98 -7.51 -9.43
CA SER A 121 5.29 -7.23 -8.86
C SER A 121 6.42 -7.63 -9.81
N ALA A 122 7.51 -6.87 -9.78
CA ALA A 122 8.77 -7.40 -10.28
C ALA A 122 9.23 -8.58 -9.40
N LEU A 123 9.82 -9.62 -10.01
CA LEU A 123 10.32 -10.81 -9.29
C LEU A 123 11.29 -10.46 -8.17
N ASP A 124 12.15 -9.46 -8.42
CA ASP A 124 13.20 -9.03 -7.51
C ASP A 124 12.78 -7.86 -6.60
N ALA A 125 11.56 -7.35 -6.73
CA ALA A 125 11.00 -6.42 -5.75
C ALA A 125 11.05 -7.04 -4.36
N THR A 126 11.30 -6.23 -3.32
CA THR A 126 11.44 -6.78 -1.97
C THR A 126 10.42 -6.24 -1.01
N TYR A 127 9.91 -7.11 -0.16
CA TYR A 127 8.91 -6.85 0.87
C TYR A 127 9.48 -7.20 2.24
N ALA A 128 9.06 -6.50 3.29
CA ALA A 128 9.34 -6.90 4.67
C ALA A 128 8.39 -6.21 5.65
N PHE A 129 7.96 -6.95 6.67
CA PHE A 129 7.23 -6.47 7.83
C PHE A 129 8.24 -6.26 8.97
N THR A 130 8.97 -5.13 8.93
CA THR A 130 10.08 -4.87 9.84
C THR A 130 9.64 -4.39 11.21
N GLU A 131 8.37 -4.19 11.45
CA GLU A 131 7.77 -3.65 12.66
C GLU A 131 8.17 -4.44 13.91
N VAL A 132 8.18 -5.77 13.84
CA VAL A 132 8.56 -6.64 14.95
C VAL A 132 9.99 -6.38 15.46
N ARG A 133 10.89 -5.93 14.58
CA ARG A 133 12.29 -5.60 14.94
C ARG A 133 12.42 -4.23 15.59
N LEU A 134 11.34 -3.47 15.62
CA LEU A 134 11.26 -2.13 16.20
C LEU A 134 10.36 -2.08 17.43
N GLY A 135 10.02 -3.24 18.03
CA GLY A 135 9.08 -3.32 19.14
C GLY A 135 7.63 -3.01 18.76
N LEU A 136 7.31 -3.08 17.46
CA LEU A 136 6.01 -2.78 16.89
C LEU A 136 5.36 -4.06 16.33
N THR A 137 4.10 -3.94 15.93
CA THR A 137 3.41 -4.94 15.11
C THR A 137 2.80 -4.28 13.89
N PRO A 138 2.72 -4.95 12.72
CA PRO A 138 2.09 -4.40 11.52
C PRO A 138 0.55 -4.40 11.65
N ALA A 139 0.01 -3.77 12.72
CA ALA A 139 -1.41 -3.85 13.07
C ALA A 139 -2.32 -3.23 12.00
N ALA A 140 -2.10 -1.96 11.64
CA ALA A 140 -2.94 -1.26 10.67
C ALA A 140 -2.98 -1.95 9.30
N ILE A 141 -1.83 -2.45 8.82
CA ILE A 141 -1.76 -3.13 7.51
C ILE A 141 -2.24 -4.57 7.56
N SER A 142 -2.33 -5.18 8.74
CA SER A 142 -2.86 -6.55 8.90
C SER A 142 -4.29 -6.68 8.38
N LEU A 143 -5.03 -5.57 8.35
CA LEU A 143 -6.40 -5.52 7.83
C LEU A 143 -6.50 -6.00 6.38
N SER A 144 -5.63 -5.51 5.51
CA SER A 144 -5.60 -5.89 4.09
C SER A 144 -4.65 -7.04 3.78
N VAL A 145 -3.54 -7.17 4.52
CA VAL A 145 -2.50 -8.17 4.23
C VAL A 145 -2.93 -9.58 4.62
N LEU A 146 -3.49 -9.78 5.83
CA LEU A 146 -3.84 -11.12 6.30
C LEU A 146 -4.88 -11.83 5.41
N PRO A 147 -5.92 -11.15 4.87
CA PRO A 147 -6.84 -11.79 3.93
C PRO A 147 -6.23 -12.24 2.60
N ARG A 148 -5.05 -11.71 2.24
CA ARG A 148 -4.36 -12.04 0.99
C ARG A 148 -3.37 -13.19 1.16
N MET A 149 -2.70 -13.26 2.30
CA MET A 149 -1.63 -14.24 2.54
C MET A 149 -2.16 -15.52 3.15
N THR A 150 -1.45 -16.62 2.93
CA THR A 150 -1.70 -17.83 3.71
C THR A 150 -1.28 -17.61 5.17
N ASP A 151 -1.98 -18.23 6.13
CA ASP A 151 -1.71 -18.07 7.57
C ASP A 151 -0.26 -18.38 7.94
N ARG A 152 0.34 -19.40 7.33
CA ARG A 152 1.72 -19.81 7.59
C ARG A 152 2.73 -18.80 7.04
N SER A 153 2.48 -18.25 5.86
CA SER A 153 3.32 -17.22 5.26
C SER A 153 3.24 -15.92 6.06
N ALA A 154 2.03 -15.55 6.50
CA ALA A 154 1.83 -14.39 7.36
C ALA A 154 2.58 -14.56 8.69
N ALA A 155 2.43 -15.70 9.38
CA ALA A 155 3.13 -15.98 10.64
C ALA A 155 4.66 -15.90 10.47
N LEU A 156 5.21 -16.52 9.43
CA LEU A 156 6.65 -16.47 9.13
C LEU A 156 7.13 -15.03 8.96
N THR A 157 6.52 -14.27 8.06
CA THR A 157 7.03 -12.95 7.67
C THR A 157 6.77 -11.88 8.74
N PHE A 158 5.63 -11.93 9.44
CA PHE A 158 5.30 -10.99 10.51
C PHE A 158 6.16 -11.19 11.76
N LEU A 159 6.44 -12.46 12.13
CA LEU A 159 7.20 -12.76 13.34
C LEU A 159 8.71 -12.62 13.15
N THR A 160 9.23 -12.90 11.95
CA THR A 160 10.68 -12.79 11.69
C THR A 160 11.10 -11.42 11.21
N GLY A 161 10.21 -10.68 10.53
CA GLY A 161 10.52 -9.43 9.85
C GLY A 161 11.54 -9.61 8.72
N GLU A 162 11.69 -10.83 8.19
CA GLU A 162 12.62 -11.11 7.10
C GLU A 162 12.16 -10.51 5.78
N VAL A 163 13.15 -10.22 4.93
CA VAL A 163 12.91 -9.73 3.58
C VAL A 163 12.54 -10.91 2.69
N PHE A 164 11.49 -10.75 1.89
CA PHE A 164 11.08 -11.70 0.87
C PHE A 164 10.91 -11.02 -0.49
N THR A 165 11.01 -11.79 -1.56
CA THR A 165 10.98 -11.27 -2.94
C THR A 165 9.56 -11.20 -3.50
N GLY A 166 9.39 -10.53 -4.67
CA GLY A 166 8.14 -10.52 -5.42
C GLY A 166 7.68 -11.92 -5.81
N ARG A 167 8.62 -12.81 -6.20
CA ARG A 167 8.32 -14.24 -6.43
C ARG A 167 7.71 -14.91 -5.21
N ALA A 168 8.28 -14.69 -4.03
CA ALA A 168 7.75 -15.23 -2.80
C ALA A 168 6.39 -14.58 -2.43
N ALA A 169 6.23 -13.27 -2.68
CA ALA A 169 4.98 -12.55 -2.44
C ALA A 169 3.81 -13.14 -3.25
N GLU A 170 4.05 -13.55 -4.52
CA GLU A 170 3.07 -14.28 -5.34
C GLU A 170 2.72 -15.65 -4.73
N GLN A 171 3.72 -16.44 -4.37
CA GLN A 171 3.51 -17.76 -3.76
C GLN A 171 2.77 -17.68 -2.41
N MET A 172 2.95 -16.60 -1.68
CA MET A 172 2.29 -16.34 -0.40
C MET A 172 0.87 -15.76 -0.56
N GLY A 173 0.48 -15.34 -1.77
CA GLY A 173 -0.82 -14.74 -2.09
C GLY A 173 -0.88 -13.22 -1.89
N LEU A 174 0.22 -12.56 -1.52
CA LEU A 174 0.25 -11.11 -1.29
C LEU A 174 0.09 -10.31 -2.59
N VAL A 175 0.65 -10.79 -3.69
CA VAL A 175 0.48 -10.20 -5.02
C VAL A 175 -0.15 -11.21 -5.98
N THR A 176 -0.82 -10.70 -7.00
CA THR A 176 -1.53 -11.52 -8.00
C THR A 176 -0.55 -12.26 -8.90
N LYS A 177 0.52 -11.57 -9.32
CA LYS A 177 1.52 -12.09 -10.25
C LYS A 177 2.87 -11.43 -10.03
N ALA A 178 3.95 -12.19 -10.22
CA ALA A 178 5.31 -11.66 -10.25
C ALA A 178 5.98 -12.02 -11.58
N VAL A 179 6.53 -11.01 -12.26
CA VAL A 179 7.17 -11.11 -13.57
C VAL A 179 8.56 -10.46 -13.55
N THR A 180 9.35 -10.63 -14.59
CA THR A 180 10.62 -9.90 -14.71
C THR A 180 10.37 -8.39 -14.81
N GLU A 181 11.35 -7.57 -14.44
CA GLU A 181 11.20 -6.11 -14.49
C GLU A 181 10.87 -5.61 -15.91
N ASP A 182 11.47 -6.24 -16.92
CA ASP A 182 11.25 -5.89 -18.33
C ASP A 182 9.80 -6.23 -18.80
N GLU A 183 9.18 -7.25 -18.22
CA GLU A 183 7.80 -7.67 -18.53
C GLU A 183 6.76 -6.89 -17.72
N LEU A 184 7.16 -6.22 -16.63
CA LEU A 184 6.24 -5.65 -15.64
C LEU A 184 5.28 -4.62 -16.25
N ASN A 185 5.75 -3.75 -17.13
CA ASN A 185 4.88 -2.76 -17.78
C ASN A 185 3.86 -3.44 -18.70
N LEU A 186 4.34 -4.35 -19.55
CA LEU A 186 3.46 -5.07 -20.49
C LEU A 186 2.35 -5.82 -19.75
N GLU A 187 2.68 -6.55 -18.70
CA GLU A 187 1.71 -7.30 -17.90
C GLU A 187 0.65 -6.39 -17.26
N VAL A 188 1.09 -5.26 -16.69
CA VAL A 188 0.18 -4.27 -16.09
C VAL A 188 -0.72 -3.65 -17.14
N ASP A 189 -0.18 -3.27 -18.30
CA ASP A 189 -0.92 -2.65 -19.39
C ASP A 189 -1.97 -3.63 -19.96
N GLU A 190 -1.64 -4.92 -20.14
CA GLU A 190 -2.57 -5.96 -20.55
C GLU A 190 -3.72 -6.15 -19.56
N ILE A 191 -3.43 -6.15 -18.26
CA ILE A 191 -4.45 -6.23 -17.20
C ILE A 191 -5.35 -5.00 -17.23
N CYS A 192 -4.78 -3.79 -17.28
CA CYS A 192 -5.55 -2.56 -17.33
C CYS A 192 -6.43 -2.50 -18.59
N ALA A 193 -5.89 -2.86 -19.76
CA ALA A 193 -6.64 -2.94 -21.02
C ALA A 193 -7.77 -3.97 -20.96
N SER A 194 -7.55 -5.09 -20.27
CA SER A 194 -8.58 -6.11 -20.06
C SER A 194 -9.71 -5.59 -19.15
N LEU A 195 -9.37 -4.92 -18.06
CA LEU A 195 -10.33 -4.28 -17.15
C LEU A 195 -11.14 -3.19 -17.85
N ALA A 196 -10.50 -2.37 -18.69
CA ALA A 196 -11.16 -1.29 -19.43
C ALA A 196 -12.24 -1.76 -20.40
N LYS A 197 -12.24 -3.05 -20.81
CA LYS A 197 -13.33 -3.66 -21.62
C LYS A 197 -14.61 -3.87 -20.81
N GLY A 198 -14.52 -3.88 -19.48
CA GLY A 198 -15.67 -4.01 -18.60
C GLY A 198 -16.59 -2.79 -18.65
N THR A 199 -17.87 -2.99 -18.37
CA THR A 199 -18.79 -1.87 -18.17
C THR A 199 -18.62 -1.29 -16.76
N PRO A 200 -18.79 0.03 -16.56
CA PRO A 200 -18.64 0.65 -15.23
C PRO A 200 -19.48 -0.04 -14.15
N GLN A 201 -20.73 -0.37 -14.44
CA GLN A 201 -21.61 -1.09 -13.51
C GLN A 201 -21.06 -2.49 -13.19
N GLY A 202 -20.66 -3.26 -14.21
CA GLY A 202 -20.13 -4.61 -14.01
C GLY A 202 -18.87 -4.61 -13.17
N LEU A 203 -17.93 -3.70 -13.43
CA LEU A 203 -16.70 -3.54 -12.66
C LEU A 203 -17.00 -3.16 -11.21
N ARG A 204 -17.85 -2.15 -10.98
CA ARG A 204 -18.24 -1.70 -9.64
C ARG A 204 -18.88 -2.81 -8.82
N GLU A 205 -19.93 -3.45 -9.34
CA GLU A 205 -20.67 -4.47 -8.58
C GLU A 205 -19.79 -5.71 -8.31
N THR A 206 -18.93 -6.10 -9.26
CA THR A 206 -17.99 -7.20 -9.06
C THR A 206 -16.95 -6.86 -8.00
N LYS A 207 -16.38 -5.66 -8.04
CA LYS A 207 -15.43 -5.20 -6.99
C LYS A 207 -16.09 -5.17 -5.61
N LEU A 208 -17.31 -4.63 -5.50
CA LEU A 208 -18.06 -4.61 -4.24
C LEU A 208 -18.30 -6.02 -3.70
N LEU A 209 -18.65 -6.97 -4.58
CA LEU A 209 -18.84 -8.37 -4.19
C LEU A 209 -17.54 -8.99 -3.65
N LEU A 210 -16.43 -8.83 -4.37
CA LEU A 210 -15.13 -9.39 -3.99
C LEU A 210 -14.51 -8.70 -2.77
N GLY A 211 -14.67 -7.37 -2.68
CA GLY A 211 -14.07 -6.55 -1.63
C GLY A 211 -14.83 -6.54 -0.31
N ARG A 212 -16.09 -7.02 -0.29
CA ARG A 212 -16.95 -6.98 0.90
C ARG A 212 -16.27 -7.50 2.17
N PRO A 213 -15.65 -8.70 2.20
CA PRO A 213 -15.03 -9.22 3.42
C PRO A 213 -13.89 -8.34 3.95
N LEU A 214 -13.14 -7.71 3.04
CA LEU A 214 -12.06 -6.78 3.42
C LEU A 214 -12.63 -5.49 4.03
N VAL A 215 -13.66 -4.91 3.42
CA VAL A 215 -14.32 -3.70 3.92
C VAL A 215 -14.94 -3.95 5.29
N GLU A 216 -15.69 -5.04 5.46
CA GLU A 216 -16.29 -5.44 6.75
C GLU A 216 -15.21 -5.63 7.83
N ARG A 217 -14.06 -6.21 7.49
CA ARG A 217 -12.92 -6.36 8.40
C ARG A 217 -12.32 -5.01 8.79
N ILE A 218 -12.13 -4.09 7.83
CA ILE A 218 -11.62 -2.75 8.11
C ILE A 218 -12.58 -1.98 9.01
N ASP A 219 -13.87 -2.01 8.70
CA ASP A 219 -14.91 -1.32 9.48
C ASP A 219 -15.04 -1.86 10.90
N ALA A 220 -14.87 -3.17 11.09
CA ALA A 220 -14.96 -3.81 12.40
C ALA A 220 -13.73 -3.62 13.29
N HIS A 221 -12.52 -3.53 12.71
CA HIS A 221 -11.27 -3.62 13.48
C HIS A 221 -10.31 -2.44 13.23
N GLY A 222 -10.62 -1.55 12.29
CA GLY A 222 -9.70 -0.49 11.87
C GLY A 222 -9.30 0.43 13.02
N ALA A 223 -10.27 0.92 13.79
CA ALA A 223 -10.01 1.82 14.91
C ALA A 223 -9.14 1.16 16.00
N ASP A 224 -9.44 -0.08 16.38
CA ASP A 224 -8.69 -0.81 17.41
C ASP A 224 -7.24 -1.09 16.97
N LEU A 225 -7.03 -1.45 15.69
CA LEU A 225 -5.70 -1.73 15.16
C LEU A 225 -4.88 -0.45 14.92
N ALA A 226 -5.52 0.67 14.59
CA ALA A 226 -4.87 1.97 14.54
C ALA A 226 -4.43 2.40 15.96
N ALA A 227 -5.29 2.27 16.97
CA ALA A 227 -4.96 2.55 18.36
C ALA A 227 -3.84 1.62 18.89
N LEU A 228 -3.84 0.34 18.52
CA LEU A 228 -2.75 -0.58 18.85
C LEU A 228 -1.42 -0.10 18.24
N SER A 229 -1.40 0.30 16.99
CA SER A 229 -0.20 0.83 16.33
C SER A 229 0.33 2.06 17.07
N ALA A 230 -0.53 3.02 17.41
CA ALA A 230 -0.17 4.23 18.12
C ALA A 230 0.40 3.93 19.52
N ARG A 231 -0.27 3.09 20.29
CA ARG A 231 0.14 2.69 21.63
C ARG A 231 1.52 2.03 21.63
N LEU A 232 1.78 1.11 20.71
CA LEU A 232 3.08 0.44 20.61
C LEU A 232 4.18 1.41 20.19
N PHE A 233 3.90 2.33 19.28
CA PHE A 233 4.86 3.33 18.85
C PHE A 233 5.29 4.27 19.99
N GLY A 234 4.38 4.64 20.89
CA GLY A 234 4.64 5.43 22.10
C GLY A 234 5.38 4.66 23.20
N SER A 235 5.64 3.35 23.08
CA SER A 235 6.27 2.54 24.12
C SER A 235 7.77 2.81 24.27
N GLU A 236 8.31 2.58 25.49
CA GLU A 236 9.75 2.71 25.75
C GLU A 236 10.56 1.71 24.91
N GLU A 237 10.05 0.50 24.72
CA GLU A 237 10.70 -0.55 23.93
C GLU A 237 10.85 -0.12 22.46
N ALA A 238 9.79 0.40 21.85
CA ALA A 238 9.83 0.88 20.47
C ALA A 238 10.79 2.08 20.31
N ARG A 239 10.78 3.03 21.25
CA ARG A 239 11.73 4.16 21.25
C ARG A 239 13.18 3.68 21.32
N ALA A 240 13.50 2.76 22.22
CA ALA A 240 14.84 2.19 22.35
C ALA A 240 15.27 1.44 21.08
N ALA A 241 14.40 0.61 20.50
CA ALA A 241 14.67 -0.13 19.28
C ALA A 241 14.88 0.79 18.06
N MET A 242 14.06 1.83 17.92
CA MET A 242 14.21 2.83 16.85
C MET A 242 15.52 3.63 16.96
N LEU A 243 15.90 4.06 18.16
CA LEU A 243 17.18 4.73 18.40
C LEU A 243 18.36 3.82 18.06
N ALA A 244 18.31 2.56 18.47
CA ALA A 244 19.34 1.56 18.12
C ALA A 244 19.42 1.34 16.60
N PHE A 245 18.29 1.32 15.89
CA PHE A 245 18.24 1.18 14.46
C PHE A 245 18.86 2.39 13.73
N LEU A 246 18.54 3.61 14.16
CA LEU A 246 19.10 4.84 13.57
C LEU A 246 20.62 4.95 13.78
N ASN A 247 21.12 4.50 14.92
CA ASN A 247 22.55 4.54 15.22
C ASN A 247 23.37 3.50 14.41
N ARG A 248 22.76 2.40 13.95
CA ARG A 248 23.43 1.41 13.07
C ARG A 248 23.60 1.90 11.63
N ARG A 249 22.92 2.98 11.23
CA ARG A 249 22.96 3.56 9.88
C ARG A 249 23.97 4.69 9.71
N LYS A 250 24.59 5.11 10.80
CA LYS A 250 25.74 6.03 10.80
C LYS A 250 27.04 5.24 10.78
#